data_9cd8a13132ecd14463bec9422cf9cfac
#
_entry.id   9cd8a13132ecd14463bec9422cf9cfac
#
_cell.length_a   1.000
_cell.length_b   1.000
_cell.length_c   1.000
_cell.angle_alpha   90.00
_cell.angle_beta   90.00
_cell.angle_gamma   90.00
#
_symmetry.space_group_name_H-M   'P 1'
#
loop_
_entity.id
_entity.type
_entity.pdbx_description
1 polymer ?
#
loop_
_entity_poly.entity_id
_entity_poly.type
_entity_poly.pdbx_seq_one_letter_code
_entity_poly.pdbx_strand_id
1 'polypeptide(L)'
;MRSIPRAFAIVCVALICTAPAYSTQYLFETVKVDAGGVGIPGLPGMDGPSESPTNTFTGTGYGTALYDDIAHTLALNVSFAGLDGTTTASHIHAATPNPFRQTAGVATTTPSFTGFPLGVKSGTFSNTLDLTLGTSWNPSYVSAHGGTTAGAETDFIAAMFGHQAYWNIHTSTVGGGEIRGFMSLTPEPASGVLIGIGLACFGFFSRRPR
;
A
#
# COMPACT_ATOMS: atom_id res chain seq x y z
N MET A 1 46.51 -64.39 3.23
CA MET A 1 45.14 -63.95 3.05
C MET A 1 44.99 -62.63 3.73
N ARG A 2 44.91 -61.52 2.97
CA ARG A 2 44.68 -60.14 3.51
C ARG A 2 43.21 -59.77 3.32
N SER A 3 42.50 -59.49 4.41
CA SER A 3 41.13 -59.07 4.39
C SER A 3 41.05 -57.58 4.05
N ILE A 4 40.26 -57.25 3.05
CA ILE A 4 39.97 -55.89 2.63
C ILE A 4 38.76 -55.37 3.46
N PRO A 5 38.83 -54.20 4.15
CA PRO A 5 37.69 -53.68 4.85
C PRO A 5 36.71 -53.03 3.85
N ARG A 6 35.44 -53.42 3.92
CA ARG A 6 34.35 -52.78 3.18
C ARG A 6 34.01 -51.43 3.82
N ALA A 7 34.31 -50.33 3.14
CA ALA A 7 33.85 -49.03 3.53
C ALA A 7 32.34 -48.89 3.21
N PHE A 8 31.54 -48.69 4.23
CA PHE A 8 30.12 -48.28 4.08
C PHE A 8 30.07 -46.79 3.83
N ALA A 9 29.68 -46.41 2.63
CA ALA A 9 29.37 -45.00 2.32
C ALA A 9 27.97 -44.69 2.85
N ILE A 10 27.89 -43.80 3.85
CA ILE A 10 26.64 -43.24 4.33
C ILE A 10 26.29 -42.10 3.38
N VAL A 11 25.27 -42.29 2.54
CA VAL A 11 24.68 -41.23 1.72
C VAL A 11 23.69 -40.43 2.60
N CYS A 12 24.12 -39.27 3.09
CA CYS A 12 23.21 -38.31 3.71
C CYS A 12 22.37 -37.64 2.62
N VAL A 13 21.12 -38.06 2.46
CA VAL A 13 20.14 -37.33 1.68
C VAL A 13 19.69 -36.13 2.53
N ALA A 14 20.18 -34.93 2.19
CA ALA A 14 19.69 -33.71 2.76
C ALA A 14 18.25 -33.44 2.23
N LEU A 15 17.26 -33.66 3.07
CA LEU A 15 15.89 -33.24 2.80
C LEU A 15 15.88 -31.70 2.84
N ILE A 16 15.89 -31.07 1.68
CA ILE A 16 15.66 -29.62 1.58
C ILE A 16 14.15 -29.39 1.85
N CYS A 17 13.83 -29.09 3.09
CA CYS A 17 12.49 -28.65 3.46
C CYS A 17 12.31 -27.21 2.95
N THR A 18 11.73 -27.03 1.77
CA THR A 18 11.30 -25.72 1.29
C THR A 18 10.08 -25.33 2.10
N ALA A 19 10.26 -24.43 3.07
CA ALA A 19 9.13 -23.80 3.72
C ALA A 19 8.28 -23.07 2.64
N PRO A 20 6.95 -23.17 2.68
CA PRO A 20 6.12 -22.36 1.79
C PRO A 20 6.40 -20.88 2.04
N ALA A 21 6.58 -20.12 0.97
CA ALA A 21 6.63 -18.66 1.08
C ALA A 21 5.22 -18.20 1.49
N TYR A 22 5.11 -17.62 2.66
CA TYR A 22 3.87 -16.95 3.09
C TYR A 22 3.87 -15.54 2.51
N SER A 23 2.78 -15.18 1.82
CA SER A 23 2.55 -13.81 1.39
C SER A 23 2.47 -12.90 2.61
N THR A 24 3.19 -11.79 2.55
CA THR A 24 3.02 -10.71 3.53
C THR A 24 2.13 -9.65 2.91
N GLN A 25 1.01 -9.38 3.57
CA GLN A 25 0.07 -8.36 3.11
C GLN A 25 0.23 -7.11 3.97
N TYR A 26 0.30 -5.96 3.30
CA TYR A 26 0.44 -4.66 3.93
C TYR A 26 -0.79 -3.81 3.61
N LEU A 27 -1.55 -3.46 4.64
CA LEU A 27 -2.71 -2.58 4.48
C LEU A 27 -2.29 -1.13 4.71
N PHE A 28 -2.47 -0.31 3.68
CA PHE A 28 -2.33 1.14 3.76
C PHE A 28 -3.71 1.79 3.74
N GLU A 29 -3.83 2.89 4.46
CA GLU A 29 -5.00 3.76 4.41
C GLU A 29 -4.61 5.19 4.04
N THR A 30 -5.57 5.95 3.53
CA THR A 30 -5.38 7.38 3.31
C THR A 30 -5.47 8.12 4.64
N VAL A 31 -4.50 9.00 4.90
CA VAL A 31 -4.50 9.89 6.07
C VAL A 31 -4.45 11.34 5.62
N LYS A 32 -5.16 12.17 6.35
CA LYS A 32 -5.18 13.63 6.16
C LYS A 32 -3.88 14.25 6.65
N VAL A 33 -3.55 15.40 6.08
CA VAL A 33 -2.45 16.23 6.55
C VAL A 33 -3.01 17.55 7.08
N ASP A 34 -2.35 18.14 8.09
CA ASP A 34 -2.74 19.45 8.59
C ASP A 34 -2.41 20.57 7.59
N ALA A 35 -2.88 21.77 7.87
CA ALA A 35 -2.62 22.97 7.06
C ALA A 35 -1.12 23.33 6.94
N GLY A 36 -0.26 22.79 7.79
CA GLY A 36 1.19 22.90 7.72
C GLY A 36 1.83 21.85 6.83
N GLY A 37 1.05 20.91 6.27
CA GLY A 37 1.53 19.80 5.45
C GLY A 37 2.32 18.76 6.26
N VAL A 38 2.10 18.71 7.56
CA VAL A 38 2.61 17.66 8.44
C VAL A 38 1.51 16.61 8.56
N GLY A 39 1.78 15.37 8.17
CA GLY A 39 0.86 14.28 8.39
C GLY A 39 0.51 14.19 9.87
N ILE A 40 -0.77 14.12 10.16
CA ILE A 40 -1.24 13.79 11.51
C ILE A 40 -1.48 12.29 11.51
N PRO A 41 -0.57 11.48 12.03
CA PRO A 41 -0.77 10.04 12.14
C PRO A 41 -2.05 9.78 12.95
N GLY A 42 -2.99 9.09 12.33
CA GLY A 42 -4.23 8.70 13.00
C GLY A 42 -5.47 9.52 12.64
N LEU A 43 -5.42 10.42 11.65
CA LEU A 43 -6.62 10.98 11.04
C LEU A 43 -6.86 10.34 9.66
N PRO A 44 -7.57 9.20 9.61
CA PRO A 44 -7.91 8.57 8.35
C PRO A 44 -8.74 9.48 7.45
N GLY A 45 -8.51 9.42 6.13
CA GLY A 45 -9.33 10.11 5.15
C GLY A 45 -8.56 10.89 4.10
N MET A 46 -9.36 11.55 3.27
CA MET A 46 -8.96 12.47 2.21
C MET A 46 -9.80 13.73 2.36
N ASP A 47 -9.20 14.88 2.11
CA ASP A 47 -9.92 16.17 2.11
C ASP A 47 -9.22 17.23 1.26
N GLY A 48 -9.89 18.38 1.08
CA GLY A 48 -9.36 19.51 0.35
C GLY A 48 -8.13 20.14 1.00
N PRO A 49 -8.11 20.41 2.31
CA PRO A 49 -6.93 20.93 2.99
C PRO A 49 -5.68 20.07 2.84
N SER A 50 -5.82 18.75 2.73
CA SER A 50 -4.71 17.83 2.44
C SER A 50 -4.15 18.01 1.03
N GLU A 51 -4.97 18.42 0.06
CA GLU A 51 -4.51 18.73 -1.30
C GLU A 51 -3.74 20.04 -1.33
N SER A 52 -4.30 21.08 -0.73
CA SER A 52 -3.66 22.39 -0.59
C SER A 52 -4.19 23.11 0.67
N PRO A 53 -3.31 23.73 1.46
CA PRO A 53 -3.73 24.50 2.65
C PRO A 53 -4.75 25.62 2.35
N THR A 54 -4.80 26.08 1.10
CA THR A 54 -5.76 27.09 0.63
C THR A 54 -7.04 26.51 0.05
N ASN A 55 -7.12 25.18 -0.07
CA ASN A 55 -8.29 24.48 -0.56
C ASN A 55 -9.34 24.39 0.56
N THR A 56 -10.47 25.09 0.38
CA THR A 56 -11.57 25.17 1.34
C THR A 56 -12.76 24.29 0.96
N PHE A 57 -12.65 23.48 -0.06
CA PHE A 57 -13.70 22.55 -0.46
C PHE A 57 -13.95 21.49 0.61
N THR A 58 -15.22 21.13 0.76
CA THR A 58 -15.70 20.29 1.87
C THR A 58 -15.80 18.82 1.51
N GLY A 59 -15.46 18.45 0.27
CA GLY A 59 -15.39 17.07 -0.17
C GLY A 59 -14.51 16.22 0.74
N THR A 60 -14.92 15.00 1.01
CA THR A 60 -14.19 14.05 1.84
C THR A 60 -14.14 12.67 1.18
N GLY A 61 -13.15 11.87 1.57
CA GLY A 61 -13.03 10.48 1.14
C GLY A 61 -12.26 9.65 2.14
N TYR A 62 -12.26 8.35 1.90
CA TYR A 62 -11.42 7.39 2.62
C TYR A 62 -11.05 6.26 1.66
N GLY A 63 -9.76 5.98 1.54
CA GLY A 63 -9.22 4.96 0.68
C GLY A 63 -8.33 3.99 1.43
N THR A 64 -8.31 2.74 0.97
CA THR A 64 -7.39 1.70 1.41
C THR A 64 -6.71 1.05 0.22
N ALA A 65 -5.48 0.60 0.43
CA ALA A 65 -4.71 -0.16 -0.54
C ALA A 65 -4.05 -1.35 0.17
N LEU A 66 -4.44 -2.57 -0.18
CA LEU A 66 -3.84 -3.79 0.33
C LEU A 66 -2.81 -4.29 -0.67
N TYR A 67 -1.54 -4.25 -0.30
CA TYR A 67 -0.43 -4.76 -1.10
C TYR A 67 -0.09 -6.19 -0.69
N ASP A 68 0.05 -7.07 -1.67
CA ASP A 68 0.51 -8.45 -1.53
C ASP A 68 1.86 -8.60 -2.24
N ASP A 69 2.92 -8.88 -1.47
CA ASP A 69 4.31 -8.88 -1.94
C ASP A 69 4.69 -10.13 -2.77
N ILE A 70 3.90 -11.20 -2.69
CA ILE A 70 4.11 -12.43 -3.49
C ILE A 70 3.25 -12.42 -4.74
N ALA A 71 2.00 -11.98 -4.62
CA ALA A 71 1.10 -11.88 -5.77
C ALA A 71 1.38 -10.64 -6.63
N HIS A 72 2.18 -9.68 -6.15
CA HIS A 72 2.45 -8.41 -6.80
C HIS A 72 1.16 -7.66 -7.15
N THR A 73 0.22 -7.59 -6.20
CA THR A 73 -1.08 -6.96 -6.40
C THR A 73 -1.31 -5.84 -5.41
N LEU A 74 -2.10 -4.85 -5.84
CA LEU A 74 -2.57 -3.75 -5.01
C LEU A 74 -4.09 -3.66 -5.11
N ALA A 75 -4.79 -4.16 -4.08
CA ALA A 75 -6.25 -4.09 -4.00
C ALA A 75 -6.68 -2.73 -3.41
N LEU A 76 -7.38 -1.95 -4.22
CA LEU A 76 -7.79 -0.58 -3.96
C LEU A 76 -9.27 -0.53 -3.59
N ASN A 77 -9.60 0.22 -2.53
CA ASN A 77 -10.97 0.59 -2.20
C ASN A 77 -10.99 2.06 -1.81
N VAL A 78 -11.96 2.82 -2.31
CA VAL A 78 -12.19 4.20 -1.90
C VAL A 78 -13.67 4.54 -1.91
N SER A 79 -14.08 5.34 -0.93
CA SER A 79 -15.37 6.03 -0.90
C SER A 79 -15.14 7.53 -0.80
N PHE A 80 -15.96 8.31 -1.47
CA PHE A 80 -15.89 9.76 -1.43
C PHE A 80 -17.27 10.40 -1.55
N ALA A 81 -17.43 11.58 -0.98
CA ALA A 81 -18.70 12.30 -0.98
C ALA A 81 -18.51 13.81 -0.84
N GLY A 82 -19.54 14.55 -1.28
CA GLY A 82 -19.61 16.01 -1.07
C GLY A 82 -18.61 16.80 -1.88
N LEU A 83 -18.13 16.27 -3.02
CA LEU A 83 -17.26 17.03 -3.92
C LEU A 83 -17.99 18.23 -4.51
N ASP A 84 -17.29 19.33 -4.66
CA ASP A 84 -17.84 20.54 -5.31
C ASP A 84 -17.94 20.38 -6.83
N GLY A 85 -16.91 19.78 -7.45
CA GLY A 85 -16.92 19.38 -8.84
C GLY A 85 -17.39 17.93 -9.05
N THR A 86 -17.60 17.57 -10.30
CA THR A 86 -17.78 16.17 -10.70
C THR A 86 -16.43 15.53 -10.99
N THR A 87 -16.25 14.27 -10.62
CA THR A 87 -15.00 13.54 -10.79
C THR A 87 -14.54 13.49 -12.25
N THR A 88 -13.26 13.73 -12.49
CA THR A 88 -12.63 13.68 -13.82
C THR A 88 -11.52 12.64 -13.90
N ALA A 89 -10.84 12.35 -12.79
CA ALA A 89 -9.80 11.33 -12.69
C ALA A 89 -9.53 10.95 -11.23
N SER A 90 -8.92 9.78 -11.03
CA SER A 90 -8.35 9.38 -9.76
C SER A 90 -7.17 8.43 -9.96
N HIS A 91 -6.11 8.63 -9.20
CA HIS A 91 -4.89 7.83 -9.26
C HIS A 91 -4.05 8.05 -7.99
N ILE A 92 -2.95 7.29 -7.86
CA ILE A 92 -1.97 7.50 -6.79
C ILE A 92 -0.71 8.13 -7.39
N HIS A 93 -0.22 9.15 -6.70
CA HIS A 93 1.03 9.87 -7.00
C HIS A 93 2.16 9.37 -6.10
N ALA A 94 3.39 9.31 -6.62
CA ALA A 94 4.62 9.01 -5.89
C ALA A 94 5.88 9.39 -6.69
N ALA A 95 7.02 9.64 -6.05
CA ALA A 95 7.20 9.92 -4.64
C ALA A 95 7.30 11.42 -4.42
N THR A 96 6.69 11.93 -3.37
CA THR A 96 6.91 13.33 -2.98
C THR A 96 8.31 13.50 -2.39
N PRO A 97 8.94 14.70 -2.51
CA PRO A 97 10.27 14.94 -1.95
C PRO A 97 10.38 14.72 -0.44
N ASN A 98 9.28 14.92 0.29
CA ASN A 98 9.22 14.76 1.74
C ASN A 98 7.94 14.01 2.13
N PRO A 99 7.98 13.21 3.22
CA PRO A 99 6.81 12.55 3.76
C PRO A 99 5.67 13.53 4.07
N PHE A 100 4.45 13.18 3.73
CA PHE A 100 3.22 13.93 3.99
C PHE A 100 3.18 15.35 3.41
N ARG A 101 4.02 15.67 2.44
CA ARG A 101 4.15 17.04 1.92
C ARG A 101 4.36 17.05 0.41
N GLN A 102 4.04 18.20 -0.20
CA GLN A 102 4.33 18.51 -1.60
C GLN A 102 3.55 17.63 -2.58
N THR A 103 3.95 17.64 -3.81
CA THR A 103 3.31 16.91 -4.89
C THR A 103 4.33 16.03 -5.63
N ALA A 104 3.84 15.02 -6.31
CA ALA A 104 4.60 14.13 -7.17
C ALA A 104 3.86 13.90 -8.49
N GLY A 105 4.52 13.31 -9.46
CA GLY A 105 3.88 12.80 -10.68
C GLY A 105 2.96 11.63 -10.38
N VAL A 106 2.07 11.33 -11.31
CA VAL A 106 1.20 10.14 -11.24
C VAL A 106 2.05 8.89 -11.39
N ALA A 107 1.93 7.96 -10.45
CA ALA A 107 2.63 6.68 -10.48
C ALA A 107 1.77 5.57 -11.13
N THR A 108 0.50 5.50 -10.76
CA THR A 108 -0.42 4.44 -11.20
C THR A 108 -1.08 4.77 -12.56
N THR A 109 -2.04 3.95 -12.97
CA THR A 109 -2.78 4.06 -14.25
C THR A 109 -3.21 5.48 -14.57
N THR A 110 -2.97 5.92 -15.79
CA THR A 110 -3.38 7.25 -16.32
C THR A 110 -4.38 7.10 -17.47
N PRO A 111 -5.29 8.07 -17.70
CA PRO A 111 -5.52 9.30 -16.90
C PRO A 111 -6.26 9.06 -15.59
N SER A 112 -6.83 7.87 -15.38
CA SER A 112 -7.59 7.49 -14.19
C SER A 112 -7.57 5.98 -14.02
N PHE A 113 -7.80 5.48 -12.83
CA PHE A 113 -8.06 4.05 -12.62
C PHE A 113 -9.21 3.58 -13.51
N THR A 114 -9.02 2.44 -14.17
CA THR A 114 -10.06 1.84 -15.00
C THR A 114 -11.29 1.50 -14.16
N GLY A 115 -12.45 2.00 -14.58
CA GLY A 115 -13.71 1.79 -13.86
C GLY A 115 -13.96 2.75 -12.69
N PHE A 116 -13.08 3.73 -12.45
CA PHE A 116 -13.34 4.78 -11.47
C PHE A 116 -14.59 5.60 -11.90
N PRO A 117 -15.54 5.89 -10.97
CA PRO A 117 -16.77 6.61 -11.31
C PRO A 117 -16.45 8.06 -11.68
N LEU A 118 -16.63 8.41 -12.95
CA LEU A 118 -16.44 9.75 -13.47
C LEU A 118 -17.79 10.49 -13.60
N GLY A 119 -17.75 11.83 -13.53
CA GLY A 119 -18.92 12.69 -13.69
C GLY A 119 -19.83 12.74 -12.47
N VAL A 120 -19.38 12.30 -11.30
CA VAL A 120 -20.16 12.23 -10.05
C VAL A 120 -19.52 13.05 -8.93
N LYS A 121 -20.32 13.45 -7.93
CA LYS A 121 -19.86 14.17 -6.72
C LYS A 121 -19.67 13.25 -5.50
N SER A 122 -20.09 12.01 -5.61
CA SER A 122 -19.97 11.00 -4.57
C SER A 122 -19.94 9.63 -5.21
N GLY A 123 -19.23 8.69 -4.62
CA GLY A 123 -19.13 7.34 -5.17
C GLY A 123 -18.25 6.42 -4.35
N THR A 124 -18.19 5.19 -4.82
CA THR A 124 -17.27 4.16 -4.33
C THR A 124 -16.56 3.51 -5.51
N PHE A 125 -15.35 3.06 -5.27
CA PHE A 125 -14.56 2.35 -6.28
C PHE A 125 -13.79 1.23 -5.60
N SER A 126 -13.70 0.09 -6.28
CA SER A 126 -12.90 -1.06 -5.87
C SER A 126 -12.28 -1.68 -7.12
N ASN A 127 -10.98 -1.92 -7.06
CA ASN A 127 -10.23 -2.58 -8.14
C ASN A 127 -8.96 -3.22 -7.55
N THR A 128 -8.42 -4.22 -8.27
CA THR A 128 -7.12 -4.80 -7.95
C THR A 128 -6.19 -4.59 -9.14
N LEU A 129 -5.09 -3.88 -8.90
CA LEU A 129 -4.03 -3.71 -9.88
C LEU A 129 -3.07 -4.90 -9.80
N ASP A 130 -2.77 -5.50 -10.93
CA ASP A 130 -1.63 -6.41 -11.08
C ASP A 130 -0.40 -5.56 -11.41
N LEU A 131 0.51 -5.43 -10.45
CA LEU A 131 1.68 -4.55 -10.55
C LEU A 131 2.74 -5.09 -11.51
N THR A 132 2.63 -6.34 -11.96
CA THR A 132 3.49 -6.90 -13.00
C THR A 132 3.12 -6.40 -14.39
N LEU A 133 1.92 -5.85 -14.57
CA LEU A 133 1.41 -5.37 -15.84
C LEU A 133 1.66 -3.87 -16.04
N GLY A 134 2.14 -3.50 -17.21
CA GLY A 134 2.35 -2.08 -17.57
C GLY A 134 1.07 -1.23 -17.53
N THR A 135 -0.10 -1.84 -17.67
CA THR A 135 -1.41 -1.16 -17.60
C THR A 135 -1.76 -0.64 -16.21
N SER A 136 -1.10 -1.13 -15.16
CA SER A 136 -1.27 -0.66 -13.77
C SER A 136 -0.50 0.63 -13.50
N TRP A 137 0.36 1.05 -14.41
CA TRP A 137 1.33 2.13 -14.22
C TRP A 137 1.16 3.26 -15.23
N ASN A 138 1.60 4.44 -14.81
CA ASN A 138 1.93 5.51 -15.72
C ASN A 138 3.24 5.15 -16.47
N PRO A 139 3.27 5.11 -17.81
CA PRO A 139 4.49 4.79 -18.55
C PRO A 139 5.69 5.69 -18.23
N SER A 140 5.43 6.97 -17.92
CA SER A 140 6.48 7.91 -17.52
C SER A 140 7.07 7.56 -16.15
N TYR A 141 6.25 7.02 -15.24
CA TYR A 141 6.71 6.54 -13.94
C TYR A 141 7.61 5.31 -14.11
N VAL A 142 7.18 4.32 -14.88
CA VAL A 142 7.99 3.13 -15.20
C VAL A 142 9.33 3.55 -15.82
N SER A 143 9.32 4.45 -16.80
CA SER A 143 10.54 4.93 -17.47
C SER A 143 11.52 5.60 -16.49
N ALA A 144 11.03 6.36 -15.51
CA ALA A 144 11.84 7.03 -14.49
C ALA A 144 12.41 6.08 -13.43
N HIS A 145 11.79 4.88 -13.27
CA HIS A 145 12.12 3.91 -12.21
C HIS A 145 12.67 2.60 -12.81
N GLY A 146 13.71 2.72 -13.63
CA GLY A 146 14.45 1.61 -14.21
C GLY A 146 13.84 0.98 -15.45
N GLY A 147 12.75 1.52 -15.99
CA GLY A 147 12.13 1.09 -17.25
C GLY A 147 11.40 -0.26 -17.17
N THR A 148 11.18 -0.79 -15.97
CA THR A 148 10.50 -2.06 -15.73
C THR A 148 9.38 -1.90 -14.70
N THR A 149 8.33 -2.74 -14.79
CA THR A 149 7.26 -2.77 -13.79
C THR A 149 7.78 -3.15 -12.40
N ALA A 150 8.76 -4.05 -12.31
CA ALA A 150 9.38 -4.45 -11.05
C ALA A 150 10.15 -3.29 -10.38
N GLY A 151 10.86 -2.46 -11.16
CA GLY A 151 11.52 -1.25 -10.65
C GLY A 151 10.49 -0.23 -10.17
N ALA A 152 9.43 0.00 -10.96
CA ALA A 152 8.34 0.89 -10.59
C ALA A 152 7.63 0.42 -9.30
N GLU A 153 7.35 -0.88 -9.17
CA GLU A 153 6.76 -1.45 -7.96
C GLU A 153 7.66 -1.24 -6.73
N THR A 154 8.94 -1.55 -6.85
CA THR A 154 9.91 -1.39 -5.74
C THR A 154 9.91 0.04 -5.22
N ASP A 155 10.04 1.03 -6.10
CA ASP A 155 10.11 2.44 -5.71
C ASP A 155 8.76 2.98 -5.23
N PHE A 156 7.67 2.52 -5.82
CA PHE A 156 6.32 2.90 -5.42
C PHE A 156 5.98 2.39 -4.01
N ILE A 157 6.26 1.13 -3.73
CA ILE A 157 6.01 0.55 -2.41
C ILE A 157 6.93 1.19 -1.35
N ALA A 158 8.18 1.48 -1.69
CA ALA A 158 9.06 2.25 -0.81
C ALA A 158 8.48 3.65 -0.50
N ALA A 159 7.91 4.33 -1.50
CA ALA A 159 7.24 5.61 -1.31
C ALA A 159 5.98 5.50 -0.43
N MET A 160 5.19 4.43 -0.55
CA MET A 160 4.06 4.17 0.33
C MET A 160 4.50 3.98 1.79
N PHE A 161 5.51 3.17 2.05
CA PHE A 161 6.09 3.00 3.39
C PHE A 161 6.72 4.29 3.93
N GLY A 162 7.29 5.11 3.03
CA GLY A 162 7.89 6.40 3.36
C GLY A 162 6.89 7.54 3.54
N HIS A 163 5.58 7.29 3.45
CA HIS A 163 4.52 8.32 3.46
C HIS A 163 4.72 9.39 2.38
N GLN A 164 5.28 9.01 1.24
CA GLN A 164 5.59 9.86 0.08
C GLN A 164 4.65 9.58 -1.11
N ALA A 165 3.67 8.70 -0.93
CA ALA A 165 2.61 8.45 -1.90
C ALA A 165 1.28 9.00 -1.40
N TYR A 166 0.43 9.51 -2.31
CA TYR A 166 -0.90 9.99 -1.97
C TYR A 166 -1.91 9.64 -3.03
N TRP A 167 -3.13 9.31 -2.60
CA TRP A 167 -4.27 9.10 -3.47
C TRP A 167 -5.00 10.43 -3.69
N ASN A 168 -5.28 10.76 -4.96
CA ASN A 168 -5.91 12.02 -5.34
C ASN A 168 -7.19 11.75 -6.15
N ILE A 169 -8.20 12.61 -5.94
CA ILE A 169 -9.43 12.65 -6.76
C ILE A 169 -9.52 14.04 -7.39
N HIS A 170 -9.52 14.07 -8.72
CA HIS A 170 -9.64 15.27 -9.53
C HIS A 170 -11.09 15.52 -9.91
N THR A 171 -11.46 16.78 -10.04
CA THR A 171 -12.82 17.18 -10.41
C THR A 171 -12.84 18.25 -11.50
N SER A 172 -14.02 18.50 -12.04
CA SER A 172 -14.26 19.59 -12.99
C SER A 172 -14.01 20.98 -12.39
N THR A 173 -14.09 21.12 -11.08
CA THR A 173 -13.83 22.38 -10.36
C THR A 173 -12.34 22.54 -10.05
N VAL A 174 -11.65 21.45 -9.70
CA VAL A 174 -10.24 21.47 -9.33
C VAL A 174 -9.48 20.40 -10.13
N GLY A 175 -8.98 20.80 -11.30
CA GLY A 175 -8.27 19.88 -12.21
C GLY A 175 -6.93 19.36 -11.66
N GLY A 176 -6.34 20.04 -10.67
CA GLY A 176 -5.12 19.59 -9.97
C GLY A 176 -5.38 18.55 -8.88
N GLY A 177 -6.65 18.39 -8.48
CA GLY A 177 -7.12 17.52 -7.40
C GLY A 177 -7.97 18.28 -6.42
N GLU A 178 -9.16 17.77 -6.10
CA GLU A 178 -10.04 18.41 -5.11
C GLU A 178 -9.77 17.88 -3.71
N ILE A 179 -9.58 16.58 -3.58
CA ILE A 179 -9.23 15.94 -2.31
C ILE A 179 -8.08 14.98 -2.48
N ARG A 180 -7.24 14.86 -1.45
CA ARG A 180 -6.24 13.81 -1.35
C ARG A 180 -6.04 13.30 0.07
N GLY A 181 -5.40 12.12 0.19
CA GLY A 181 -4.88 11.59 1.44
C GLY A 181 -3.57 10.86 1.18
N PHE A 182 -2.60 11.00 2.09
CA PHE A 182 -1.34 10.28 2.01
C PHE A 182 -1.52 8.83 2.44
N MET A 183 -0.83 7.93 1.76
CA MET A 183 -0.84 6.50 2.09
C MET A 183 0.00 6.27 3.35
N SER A 184 -0.59 5.63 4.34
CA SER A 184 0.06 5.30 5.61
C SER A 184 -0.25 3.86 5.98
N LEU A 185 0.77 3.11 6.41
CA LEU A 185 0.58 1.73 6.86
C LEU A 185 -0.33 1.71 8.09
N THR A 186 -1.39 0.91 8.03
CA THR A 186 -2.24 0.65 9.21
C THR A 186 -1.44 -0.18 10.22
N PRO A 187 -1.38 0.23 11.49
CA PRO A 187 -0.80 -0.62 12.51
C PRO A 187 -1.52 -1.96 12.56
N GLU A 188 -0.78 -3.04 12.56
CA GLU A 188 -1.35 -4.38 12.80
C GLU A 188 -2.20 -4.34 14.07
N PRO A 189 -3.44 -4.86 14.06
CA PRO A 189 -4.17 -5.03 15.31
C PRO A 189 -3.30 -5.82 16.28
N ALA A 190 -3.17 -5.35 17.51
CA ALA A 190 -2.34 -5.96 18.57
C ALA A 190 -2.72 -7.44 18.91
N SER A 191 -3.56 -8.05 18.10
CA SER A 191 -4.01 -9.45 18.18
C SER A 191 -2.84 -10.45 18.16
N GLY A 192 -1.78 -10.19 17.40
CA GLY A 192 -0.58 -11.04 17.37
C GLY A 192 0.17 -11.02 18.69
N VAL A 193 0.25 -9.87 19.37
CA VAL A 193 0.88 -9.71 20.68
C VAL A 193 0.05 -10.41 21.75
N LEU A 194 -1.27 -10.34 21.69
CA LEU A 194 -2.18 -11.00 22.61
C LEU A 194 -2.11 -12.53 22.52
N ILE A 195 -1.99 -13.08 21.30
CA ILE A 195 -1.80 -14.53 21.09
C ILE A 195 -0.45 -14.97 21.66
N GLY A 196 0.62 -14.22 21.42
CA GLY A 196 1.96 -14.49 21.96
C GLY A 196 2.00 -14.48 23.48
N ILE A 197 1.36 -13.50 24.11
CA ILE A 197 1.24 -13.41 25.59
C ILE A 197 0.38 -14.56 26.13
N GLY A 198 -0.73 -14.89 25.49
CA GLY A 198 -1.60 -16.00 25.86
C GLY A 198 -0.87 -17.35 25.86
N LEU A 199 -0.10 -17.65 24.82
CA LEU A 199 0.70 -18.88 24.74
C LEU A 199 1.84 -18.92 25.76
N ALA A 200 2.49 -17.78 26.05
CA ALA A 200 3.52 -17.69 27.08
C ALA A 200 2.93 -17.94 28.49
N CYS A 201 1.76 -17.39 28.77
CA CYS A 201 1.06 -17.63 30.05
C CYS A 201 0.66 -19.10 30.21
N PHE A 202 0.15 -19.76 29.18
CA PHE A 202 -0.19 -21.18 29.24
C PHE A 202 1.06 -22.05 29.44
N GLY A 203 2.21 -21.72 28.84
CA GLY A 203 3.46 -22.42 29.04
C GLY A 203 4.00 -22.35 30.49
N PHE A 204 3.76 -21.24 31.16
CA PHE A 204 4.18 -21.08 32.58
C PHE A 204 3.31 -21.86 33.56
N PHE A 205 2.01 -21.99 33.31
CA PHE A 205 1.09 -22.72 34.20
C PHE A 205 1.16 -24.25 34.05
N SER A 206 1.67 -24.77 32.96
CA SER A 206 1.82 -26.20 32.71
C SER A 206 3.05 -26.84 33.37
N ARG A 207 3.99 -26.07 33.92
CA ARG A 207 5.15 -26.56 34.69
C ARG A 207 4.86 -26.56 36.19
N ARG A 208 3.98 -27.45 36.65
CA ARG A 208 3.96 -27.81 38.08
C ARG A 208 4.99 -28.90 38.29
N PRO A 209 5.99 -28.71 39.18
CA PRO A 209 6.88 -29.81 39.59
C PRO A 209 6.07 -30.83 40.43
N ARG A 210 6.34 -32.10 40.17
CA ARG A 210 5.91 -33.19 41.03
C ARG A 210 6.83 -33.28 42.23
#